data_a982f7b7d7d8e186de88c97a25e16d11
#
_entry.id   a982f7b7d7d8e186de88c97a25e16d11
#
_cell.length_a   1.000
_cell.length_b   1.000
_cell.length_c   1.000
_cell.angle_alpha   90.00
_cell.angle_beta   90.00
_cell.angle_gamma   90.00
#
_symmetry.space_group_name_H-M   'P 1'
#
loop_
_entity.id
_entity.type
_entity.pdbx_description
1 polymer ?
#
loop_
_entity_poly.entity_id
_entity_poly.type
_entity_poly.pdbx_seq_one_letter_code
_entity_poly.pdbx_strand_id
1 'polypeptide(L)'
;YLRAVQQLVPDGGRLGVENDHLSLQSSLKLEAALPDTELVDVSVECMRLRMVKSDEEVALIREGARIADLGGAACVEVIGEGVPEHQVALHSTQAMVNEIARSFPHAELMDTWTWFQSGVNTDGAHNPVTSRRLERGDILSLNCFPMIAGYYTALERTLFCEEASEAHRRIWEVNCLVHDEGKRLLRPGAVCGEVATALNEIYAEHDLLQYRTFGYGHSFGVLCHYYGREAGLELREDIDTVLEPNMVVSME
;
A
#
# COMPACT_ATOMS: atom_id res chain seq x y z
N TYR A 1 10.16 -21.27 21.51
CA TYR A 1 10.64 -20.89 20.17
C TYR A 1 12.05 -21.43 19.92
N LEU A 2 13.12 -20.95 20.59
CA LEU A 2 14.53 -21.35 20.33
C LEU A 2 14.76 -22.88 20.41
N ARG A 3 14.16 -23.59 21.37
CA ARG A 3 14.24 -25.05 21.45
C ARG A 3 13.66 -25.74 20.22
N ALA A 4 12.59 -25.23 19.66
CA ALA A 4 12.02 -25.77 18.44
C ALA A 4 12.94 -25.55 17.23
N VAL A 5 13.57 -24.35 17.15
CA VAL A 5 14.54 -24.06 16.10
C VAL A 5 15.74 -25.01 16.20
N GLN A 6 16.31 -25.20 17.40
CA GLN A 6 17.44 -26.14 17.64
C GLN A 6 17.11 -27.59 17.25
N GLN A 7 15.85 -28.01 17.38
CA GLN A 7 15.40 -29.35 16.96
C GLN A 7 15.27 -29.51 15.45
N LEU A 8 15.00 -28.41 14.72
CA LEU A 8 14.76 -28.42 13.27
C LEU A 8 16.02 -28.10 12.46
N VAL A 9 16.96 -27.37 13.04
CA VAL A 9 18.21 -26.99 12.37
C VAL A 9 19.27 -28.02 12.70
N PRO A 10 19.90 -28.68 11.71
CA PRO A 10 21.01 -29.60 11.95
C PRO A 10 22.20 -28.87 12.55
N ASP A 11 22.99 -29.63 13.37
CA ASP A 11 24.25 -29.12 13.89
C ASP A 11 25.22 -28.76 12.76
N GLY A 12 25.66 -27.52 12.72
CA GLY A 12 26.47 -26.95 11.64
C GLY A 12 25.64 -26.69 10.36
N GLY A 13 26.03 -25.74 9.59
CA GLY A 13 25.36 -25.40 8.32
C GLY A 13 24.96 -23.95 8.26
N ARG A 14 23.96 -23.66 7.41
CA ARG A 14 23.50 -22.29 7.13
C ARG A 14 22.01 -22.16 7.41
N LEU A 15 21.61 -21.13 8.12
CA LEU A 15 20.21 -20.80 8.39
C LEU A 15 19.89 -19.42 7.81
N GLY A 16 18.94 -19.36 6.87
CA GLY A 16 18.42 -18.11 6.35
C GLY A 16 17.59 -17.38 7.40
N VAL A 17 17.82 -16.09 7.55
CA VAL A 17 17.08 -15.19 8.45
C VAL A 17 16.75 -13.89 7.74
N GLU A 18 15.58 -13.32 8.02
CA GLU A 18 15.19 -12.01 7.48
C GLU A 18 15.65 -10.91 8.45
N ASN A 19 16.81 -10.33 8.20
CA ASN A 19 17.44 -9.33 9.09
C ASN A 19 16.65 -8.02 9.18
N ASP A 20 15.84 -7.70 8.18
CA ASP A 20 14.94 -6.53 8.15
C ASP A 20 13.74 -6.68 9.10
N HIS A 21 13.40 -7.91 9.49
CA HIS A 21 12.33 -8.22 10.45
C HIS A 21 12.82 -8.77 11.79
N LEU A 22 14.00 -9.35 11.82
CA LEU A 22 14.55 -9.95 13.04
C LEU A 22 15.10 -8.86 13.97
N SER A 23 14.56 -8.74 15.19
CA SER A 23 15.13 -7.81 16.15
C SER A 23 16.56 -8.21 16.54
N LEU A 24 17.44 -7.22 16.83
CA LEU A 24 18.81 -7.47 17.28
C LEU A 24 18.85 -8.45 18.46
N GLN A 25 17.92 -8.31 19.44
CA GLN A 25 17.85 -9.20 20.58
C GLN A 25 17.54 -10.65 20.16
N SER A 26 16.66 -10.83 19.17
CA SER A 26 16.31 -12.15 18.64
C SER A 26 17.47 -12.77 17.88
N SER A 27 18.21 -11.97 17.09
CA SER A 27 19.41 -12.40 16.39
C SER A 27 20.48 -12.91 17.37
N LEU A 28 20.83 -12.12 18.37
CA LEU A 28 21.80 -12.50 19.38
C LEU A 28 21.41 -13.78 20.15
N LYS A 29 20.14 -13.97 20.46
CA LYS A 29 19.63 -15.19 21.09
C LYS A 29 19.70 -16.39 20.15
N LEU A 30 19.47 -16.19 18.86
CA LEU A 30 19.55 -17.25 17.86
C LEU A 30 21.00 -17.68 17.65
N GLU A 31 21.93 -16.73 17.51
CA GLU A 31 23.39 -17.00 17.46
C GLU A 31 23.87 -17.79 18.66
N ALA A 32 23.49 -17.37 19.87
CA ALA A 32 23.85 -18.07 21.09
C ALA A 32 23.26 -19.49 21.22
N ALA A 33 22.08 -19.71 20.60
CA ALA A 33 21.41 -21.01 20.62
C ALA A 33 21.93 -21.98 19.54
N LEU A 34 22.58 -21.46 18.50
CA LEU A 34 23.07 -22.19 17.32
C LEU A 34 24.53 -21.81 17.04
N PRO A 35 25.48 -22.08 17.96
CA PRO A 35 26.85 -21.55 17.86
C PRO A 35 27.64 -22.09 16.64
N ASP A 36 27.26 -23.23 16.10
CA ASP A 36 27.92 -23.88 14.96
C ASP A 36 27.17 -23.66 13.63
N THR A 37 26.17 -22.75 13.63
CA THR A 37 25.34 -22.44 12.44
C THR A 37 25.60 -21.03 11.94
N GLU A 38 25.91 -20.88 10.67
CA GLU A 38 26.01 -19.58 10.00
C GLU A 38 24.63 -19.00 9.78
N LEU A 39 24.34 -17.82 10.32
CA LEU A 39 23.14 -17.05 9.98
C LEU A 39 23.38 -16.26 8.68
N VAL A 40 22.52 -16.44 7.70
CA VAL A 40 22.61 -15.78 6.38
C VAL A 40 21.39 -14.91 6.17
N ASP A 41 21.60 -13.64 5.85
CA ASP A 41 20.51 -12.77 5.49
C ASP A 41 19.86 -13.19 4.16
N VAL A 42 18.56 -13.44 4.18
CA VAL A 42 17.74 -13.81 3.03
C VAL A 42 16.55 -12.83 2.83
N SER A 43 16.62 -11.66 3.47
CA SER A 43 15.53 -10.66 3.41
C SER A 43 15.14 -10.31 1.98
N VAL A 44 16.12 -10.01 1.14
CA VAL A 44 15.90 -9.64 -0.26
C VAL A 44 15.28 -10.78 -1.06
N GLU A 45 15.76 -12.02 -0.86
CA GLU A 45 15.23 -13.20 -1.54
C GLU A 45 13.78 -13.48 -1.13
N CYS A 46 13.47 -13.36 0.17
CA CYS A 46 12.11 -13.51 0.68
C CYS A 46 11.17 -12.43 0.10
N MET A 47 11.64 -11.19 0.00
CA MET A 47 10.87 -10.12 -0.61
C MET A 47 10.62 -10.37 -2.10
N ARG A 48 11.63 -10.82 -2.85
CA ARG A 48 11.48 -11.17 -4.28
C ARG A 48 10.47 -12.30 -4.50
N LEU A 49 10.46 -13.31 -3.63
CA LEU A 49 9.49 -14.39 -3.69
C LEU A 49 8.03 -13.90 -3.57
N ARG A 50 7.80 -12.80 -2.84
CA ARG A 50 6.46 -12.20 -2.65
C ARG A 50 6.02 -11.31 -3.81
N MET A 51 6.94 -10.86 -4.67
CA MET A 51 6.60 -9.96 -5.78
C MET A 51 5.65 -10.62 -6.78
N VAL A 52 5.91 -11.88 -7.14
CA VAL A 52 5.06 -12.66 -8.05
C VAL A 52 4.09 -13.50 -7.24
N LYS A 53 2.81 -13.20 -7.35
CA LYS A 53 1.74 -13.85 -6.58
C LYS A 53 1.26 -15.13 -7.27
N SER A 54 0.77 -16.10 -6.50
CA SER A 54 0.00 -17.21 -7.03
C SER A 54 -1.40 -16.74 -7.50
N ASP A 55 -2.11 -17.58 -8.23
CA ASP A 55 -3.46 -17.25 -8.69
C ASP A 55 -4.45 -17.10 -7.51
N GLU A 56 -4.24 -17.84 -6.43
CA GLU A 56 -5.03 -17.75 -5.20
C GLU A 56 -4.77 -16.42 -4.47
N GLU A 57 -3.51 -15.99 -4.38
CA GLU A 57 -3.14 -14.70 -3.80
C GLU A 57 -3.73 -13.54 -4.62
N VAL A 58 -3.66 -13.61 -5.95
CA VAL A 58 -4.28 -12.62 -6.85
C VAL A 58 -5.80 -12.58 -6.66
N ALA A 59 -6.46 -13.75 -6.54
CA ALA A 59 -7.89 -13.80 -6.30
C ALA A 59 -8.28 -13.15 -4.97
N LEU A 60 -7.50 -13.38 -3.91
CA LEU A 60 -7.72 -12.77 -2.60
C LEU A 60 -7.53 -11.25 -2.64
N ILE A 61 -6.48 -10.76 -3.31
CA ILE A 61 -6.21 -9.32 -3.49
C ILE A 61 -7.34 -8.66 -4.30
N ARG A 62 -7.91 -9.34 -5.30
CA ARG A 62 -9.08 -8.82 -6.05
C ARG A 62 -10.31 -8.64 -5.16
N GLU A 63 -10.57 -9.58 -4.24
CA GLU A 63 -11.64 -9.40 -3.26
C GLU A 63 -11.34 -8.26 -2.30
N GLY A 64 -10.08 -8.09 -1.89
CA GLY A 64 -9.65 -6.91 -1.13
C GLY A 64 -9.94 -5.60 -1.87
N ALA A 65 -9.64 -5.53 -3.17
CA ALA A 65 -9.93 -4.34 -3.99
C ALA A 65 -11.44 -4.06 -4.06
N ARG A 66 -12.29 -5.10 -4.24
CA ARG A 66 -13.75 -4.95 -4.20
C ARG A 66 -14.23 -4.40 -2.86
N ILE A 67 -13.64 -4.85 -1.76
CA ILE A 67 -13.99 -4.38 -0.41
C ILE A 67 -13.48 -2.96 -0.17
N ALA A 68 -12.31 -2.61 -0.70
CA ALA A 68 -11.84 -1.23 -0.66
C ALA A 68 -12.78 -0.26 -1.40
N ASP A 69 -13.33 -0.68 -2.55
CA ASP A 69 -14.35 0.10 -3.28
C ASP A 69 -15.61 0.34 -2.42
N LEU A 70 -16.06 -0.66 -1.64
CA LEU A 70 -17.17 -0.48 -0.68
C LEU A 70 -16.83 0.52 0.42
N GLY A 71 -15.59 0.48 0.92
CA GLY A 71 -15.10 1.46 1.89
C GLY A 71 -15.09 2.88 1.32
N GLY A 72 -14.61 3.02 0.08
CA GLY A 72 -14.62 4.30 -0.63
C GLY A 72 -16.04 4.85 -0.86
N ALA A 73 -16.97 3.99 -1.28
CA ALA A 73 -18.37 4.37 -1.44
C ALA A 73 -18.99 4.84 -0.11
N ALA A 74 -18.73 4.12 0.98
CA ALA A 74 -19.20 4.51 2.32
C ALA A 74 -18.64 5.87 2.78
N CYS A 75 -17.38 6.21 2.42
CA CYS A 75 -16.85 7.56 2.67
C CYS A 75 -17.71 8.63 1.98
N VAL A 76 -18.00 8.44 0.69
CA VAL A 76 -18.76 9.41 -0.11
C VAL A 76 -20.16 9.67 0.47
N GLU A 77 -20.78 8.64 1.07
CA GLU A 77 -22.12 8.75 1.69
C GLU A 77 -22.17 9.74 2.87
N VAL A 78 -21.05 9.92 3.58
CA VAL A 78 -21.01 10.70 4.82
C VAL A 78 -20.17 11.97 4.74
N ILE A 79 -19.49 12.21 3.62
CA ILE A 79 -18.76 13.46 3.40
C ILE A 79 -19.74 14.62 3.31
N GLY A 80 -19.50 15.66 4.12
CA GLY A 80 -20.30 16.89 4.15
C GLY A 80 -19.70 17.92 5.09
N GLU A 81 -20.02 19.18 4.88
CA GLU A 81 -19.57 20.28 5.73
C GLU A 81 -19.89 20.01 7.21
N GLY A 82 -18.91 20.22 8.08
CA GLY A 82 -19.03 20.03 9.53
C GLY A 82 -18.86 18.61 10.03
N VAL A 83 -18.79 17.58 9.15
CA VAL A 83 -18.52 16.19 9.54
C VAL A 83 -17.05 16.07 9.93
N PRO A 84 -16.68 15.46 11.08
CA PRO A 84 -15.29 15.29 11.46
C PRO A 84 -14.61 14.17 10.64
N GLU A 85 -13.32 14.33 10.31
CA GLU A 85 -12.49 13.34 9.58
C GLU A 85 -12.63 11.92 10.14
N HIS A 86 -12.51 11.78 11.47
CA HIS A 86 -12.58 10.46 12.11
C HIS A 86 -13.93 9.76 11.95
N GLN A 87 -15.03 10.48 11.81
CA GLN A 87 -16.35 9.87 11.55
C GLN A 87 -16.41 9.30 10.14
N VAL A 88 -15.87 10.00 9.15
CA VAL A 88 -15.77 9.50 7.77
C VAL A 88 -14.90 8.23 7.73
N ALA A 89 -13.71 8.27 8.36
CA ALA A 89 -12.80 7.14 8.42
C ALA A 89 -13.41 5.92 9.11
N LEU A 90 -14.08 6.11 10.25
CA LEU A 90 -14.73 5.02 10.98
C LEU A 90 -15.89 4.41 10.19
N HIS A 91 -16.68 5.22 9.48
CA HIS A 91 -17.79 4.74 8.68
C HIS A 91 -17.31 3.84 7.54
N SER A 92 -16.25 4.25 6.83
CA SER A 92 -15.58 3.46 5.80
C SER A 92 -15.01 2.16 6.36
N THR A 93 -14.22 2.24 7.45
CA THR A 93 -13.63 1.07 8.09
C THR A 93 -14.71 0.06 8.51
N GLN A 94 -15.81 0.54 9.11
CA GLN A 94 -16.93 -0.31 9.51
C GLN A 94 -17.57 -1.03 8.31
N ALA A 95 -17.75 -0.34 7.18
CA ALA A 95 -18.30 -0.95 5.97
C ALA A 95 -17.40 -2.09 5.47
N MET A 96 -16.08 -1.87 5.40
CA MET A 96 -15.11 -2.88 5.00
C MET A 96 -15.07 -4.07 5.97
N VAL A 97 -14.98 -3.82 7.27
CA VAL A 97 -14.95 -4.88 8.30
C VAL A 97 -16.21 -5.73 8.28
N ASN A 98 -17.39 -5.13 8.14
CA ASN A 98 -18.65 -5.87 8.04
C ASN A 98 -18.69 -6.77 6.81
N GLU A 99 -18.20 -6.30 5.68
CA GLU A 99 -18.13 -7.09 4.45
C GLU A 99 -17.11 -8.22 4.55
N ILE A 100 -15.93 -7.98 5.14
CA ILE A 100 -14.94 -9.03 5.40
C ILE A 100 -15.54 -10.10 6.33
N ALA A 101 -16.16 -9.72 7.43
CA ALA A 101 -16.79 -10.64 8.37
C ALA A 101 -17.88 -11.50 7.71
N ARG A 102 -18.62 -10.93 6.77
CA ARG A 102 -19.66 -11.63 6.02
C ARG A 102 -19.09 -12.60 4.99
N SER A 103 -18.09 -12.18 4.22
CA SER A 103 -17.56 -12.92 3.07
C SER A 103 -16.42 -13.87 3.46
N PHE A 104 -15.69 -13.55 4.53
CA PHE A 104 -14.54 -14.31 5.03
C PHE A 104 -14.64 -14.53 6.55
N PRO A 105 -15.57 -15.37 7.03
CA PRO A 105 -15.92 -15.49 8.45
C PRO A 105 -14.78 -15.98 9.36
N HIS A 106 -13.66 -16.43 8.79
CA HIS A 106 -12.48 -16.89 9.53
C HIS A 106 -11.28 -15.93 9.39
N ALA A 107 -11.45 -14.81 8.66
CA ALA A 107 -10.40 -13.81 8.52
C ALA A 107 -10.27 -12.98 9.80
N GLU A 108 -9.04 -12.53 10.06
CA GLU A 108 -8.75 -11.53 11.07
C GLU A 108 -9.28 -10.16 10.62
N LEU A 109 -9.78 -9.34 11.56
CA LEU A 109 -10.49 -8.09 11.23
C LEU A 109 -9.80 -6.81 11.73
N MET A 110 -8.75 -6.93 12.55
CA MET A 110 -8.18 -5.80 13.30
C MET A 110 -7.34 -4.86 12.45
N ASP A 111 -6.73 -5.36 11.37
CA ASP A 111 -5.80 -4.60 10.54
C ASP A 111 -6.45 -4.02 9.26
N THR A 112 -7.77 -3.86 9.27
CA THR A 112 -8.52 -3.13 8.25
C THR A 112 -8.80 -1.71 8.74
N TRP A 113 -8.42 -0.69 7.97
CA TRP A 113 -8.50 0.70 8.39
C TRP A 113 -8.62 1.67 7.22
N THR A 114 -8.97 2.92 7.54
CA THR A 114 -9.09 4.01 6.60
C THR A 114 -8.30 5.21 7.11
N TRP A 115 -7.45 5.80 6.26
CA TRP A 115 -6.98 7.16 6.41
C TRP A 115 -7.89 8.11 5.65
N PHE A 116 -8.22 9.21 6.29
CA PHE A 116 -9.02 10.26 5.69
C PHE A 116 -8.56 11.60 6.23
N GLN A 117 -8.08 12.47 5.35
CA GLN A 117 -7.60 13.81 5.68
C GLN A 117 -8.37 14.86 4.89
N SER A 118 -8.42 16.08 5.44
CA SER A 118 -9.14 17.20 4.82
C SER A 118 -8.38 18.51 4.92
N GLY A 119 -8.48 19.33 3.87
CA GLY A 119 -7.92 20.68 3.82
C GLY A 119 -6.44 20.71 4.19
N VAL A 120 -6.08 21.45 5.24
CA VAL A 120 -4.68 21.61 5.69
C VAL A 120 -4.02 20.29 6.12
N ASN A 121 -4.79 19.27 6.48
CA ASN A 121 -4.25 17.97 6.85
C ASN A 121 -3.82 17.12 5.64
N THR A 122 -4.03 17.60 4.42
CA THR A 122 -3.60 16.90 3.19
C THR A 122 -2.22 17.35 2.69
N ASP A 123 -1.45 18.09 3.48
CA ASP A 123 -0.10 18.52 3.15
C ASP A 123 0.95 17.38 3.23
N GLY A 124 0.57 16.23 3.75
CA GLY A 124 1.33 14.99 3.77
C GLY A 124 0.44 13.80 3.44
N ALA A 125 0.94 12.86 2.63
CA ALA A 125 0.16 11.71 2.16
C ALA A 125 -0.38 10.82 3.30
N HIS A 126 0.31 10.77 4.43
CA HIS A 126 0.02 9.87 5.55
C HIS A 126 -0.15 10.61 6.89
N ASN A 127 -0.74 11.79 6.85
CA ASN A 127 -1.06 12.49 8.08
C ASN A 127 -2.16 11.76 8.87
N PRO A 128 -2.13 11.80 10.20
CA PRO A 128 -3.10 11.10 11.03
C PRO A 128 -4.53 11.65 10.83
N VAL A 129 -5.49 10.77 10.92
CA VAL A 129 -6.91 11.15 10.98
C VAL A 129 -7.16 11.91 12.27
N THR A 130 -7.83 13.07 12.16
CA THR A 130 -8.06 13.98 13.29
C THR A 130 -9.55 14.20 13.59
N SER A 131 -9.83 15.11 14.52
CA SER A 131 -11.18 15.61 14.79
C SER A 131 -11.54 16.88 13.98
N ARG A 132 -10.67 17.28 13.01
CA ARG A 132 -10.98 18.41 12.14
C ARG A 132 -12.32 18.20 11.46
N ARG A 133 -13.12 19.25 11.39
CA ARG A 133 -14.38 19.22 10.67
C ARG A 133 -14.15 19.64 9.23
N LEU A 134 -14.79 18.93 8.31
CA LEU A 134 -14.75 19.25 6.88
C LEU A 134 -15.36 20.63 6.64
N GLU A 135 -14.72 21.40 5.79
CA GLU A 135 -15.18 22.69 5.31
C GLU A 135 -15.50 22.61 3.83
N ARG A 136 -16.47 23.38 3.39
CA ARG A 136 -16.82 23.47 1.97
C ARG A 136 -15.59 23.91 1.15
N GLY A 137 -15.29 23.18 0.08
CA GLY A 137 -14.14 23.43 -0.77
C GLY A 137 -12.84 22.75 -0.32
N ASP A 138 -12.85 22.02 0.81
CA ASP A 138 -11.70 21.21 1.20
C ASP A 138 -11.36 20.17 0.12
N ILE A 139 -10.07 20.05 -0.17
CA ILE A 139 -9.53 18.85 -0.78
C ILE A 139 -9.48 17.73 0.26
N LEU A 140 -9.81 16.52 -0.15
CA LEU A 140 -9.92 15.36 0.73
C LEU A 140 -9.03 14.24 0.18
N SER A 141 -8.23 13.63 1.04
CA SER A 141 -7.45 12.42 0.74
C SER A 141 -8.08 11.23 1.42
N LEU A 142 -8.50 10.25 0.64
CA LEU A 142 -9.10 9.00 1.09
C LEU A 142 -8.18 7.83 0.77
N ASN A 143 -7.92 7.02 1.79
CA ASN A 143 -7.10 5.81 1.66
C ASN A 143 -7.77 4.68 2.45
N CYS A 144 -8.25 3.65 1.75
CA CYS A 144 -8.88 2.46 2.33
C CYS A 144 -7.95 1.26 2.22
N PHE A 145 -7.68 0.60 3.35
CA PHE A 145 -6.77 -0.53 3.43
C PHE A 145 -7.46 -1.75 4.06
N PRO A 146 -8.26 -2.51 3.31
CA PRO A 146 -8.75 -3.79 3.80
C PRO A 146 -7.63 -4.82 3.85
N MET A 147 -7.67 -5.66 4.89
CA MET A 147 -6.79 -6.80 5.04
C MET A 147 -7.60 -8.09 5.12
N ILE A 148 -7.35 -9.04 4.24
CA ILE A 148 -8.02 -10.34 4.21
C ILE A 148 -6.98 -11.44 4.32
N ALA A 149 -7.02 -12.22 5.38
CA ALA A 149 -6.11 -13.33 5.63
C ALA A 149 -4.62 -12.95 5.49
N GLY A 150 -4.25 -11.74 5.93
CA GLY A 150 -2.89 -11.19 5.86
C GLY A 150 -2.56 -10.43 4.58
N TYR A 151 -3.42 -10.44 3.58
CA TYR A 151 -3.20 -9.71 2.32
C TYR A 151 -3.88 -8.35 2.34
N TYR A 152 -3.09 -7.32 2.08
CA TYR A 152 -3.56 -5.95 1.96
C TYR A 152 -3.92 -5.57 0.54
N THR A 153 -4.83 -4.62 0.43
CA THR A 153 -5.15 -3.90 -0.80
C THR A 153 -5.31 -2.43 -0.46
N ALA A 154 -5.18 -1.56 -1.43
CA ALA A 154 -5.44 -0.13 -1.25
C ALA A 154 -6.46 0.38 -2.26
N LEU A 155 -7.24 1.37 -1.83
CA LEU A 155 -7.96 2.30 -2.68
C LEU A 155 -7.60 3.69 -2.21
N GLU A 156 -7.06 4.50 -3.09
CA GLU A 156 -6.72 5.90 -2.81
C GLU A 156 -7.47 6.81 -3.76
N ARG A 157 -8.06 7.88 -3.22
CA ARG A 157 -8.84 8.84 -4.01
C ARG A 157 -8.68 10.25 -3.47
N THR A 158 -8.55 11.19 -4.40
CA THR A 158 -8.74 12.61 -4.12
C THR A 158 -10.21 12.97 -4.33
N LEU A 159 -10.82 13.56 -3.33
CA LEU A 159 -12.21 14.02 -3.34
C LEU A 159 -12.27 15.49 -2.94
N PHE A 160 -13.46 16.07 -3.00
CA PHE A 160 -13.70 17.45 -2.58
C PHE A 160 -14.97 17.53 -1.74
N CYS A 161 -14.96 18.38 -0.72
CA CYS A 161 -16.13 18.64 0.09
C CYS A 161 -17.05 19.65 -0.66
N GLU A 162 -18.15 19.15 -1.23
CA GLU A 162 -19.19 19.86 -1.96
C GLU A 162 -18.74 20.58 -3.24
N GLU A 163 -17.60 21.28 -3.25
CA GLU A 163 -17.11 22.00 -4.42
C GLU A 163 -15.59 21.91 -4.54
N ALA A 164 -15.08 22.00 -5.77
CA ALA A 164 -13.67 22.05 -6.07
C ALA A 164 -13.32 23.39 -6.72
N SER A 165 -12.22 24.02 -6.31
CA SER A 165 -11.68 25.19 -7.02
C SER A 165 -11.22 24.80 -8.42
N GLU A 166 -11.17 25.75 -9.35
CA GLU A 166 -10.66 25.52 -10.70
C GLU A 166 -9.20 25.05 -10.69
N ALA A 167 -8.39 25.60 -9.78
CA ALA A 167 -7.00 25.20 -9.61
C ALA A 167 -6.88 23.74 -9.15
N HIS A 168 -7.68 23.31 -8.17
CA HIS A 168 -7.71 21.92 -7.71
C HIS A 168 -8.17 20.97 -8.81
N ARG A 169 -9.23 21.34 -9.57
CA ARG A 169 -9.70 20.52 -10.69
C ARG A 169 -8.65 20.34 -11.76
N ARG A 170 -7.95 21.40 -12.13
CA ARG A 170 -6.88 21.34 -13.14
C ARG A 170 -5.77 20.35 -12.72
N ILE A 171 -5.31 20.42 -11.47
CA ILE A 171 -4.30 19.47 -10.96
C ILE A 171 -4.83 18.06 -10.94
N TRP A 172 -6.07 17.87 -10.49
CA TRP A 172 -6.71 16.57 -10.45
C TRP A 172 -6.89 15.95 -11.85
N GLU A 173 -7.25 16.75 -12.84
CA GLU A 173 -7.37 16.31 -14.25
C GLU A 173 -6.04 15.82 -14.80
N VAL A 174 -4.93 16.53 -14.52
CA VAL A 174 -3.58 16.07 -14.90
C VAL A 174 -3.22 14.77 -14.18
N ASN A 175 -3.54 14.66 -12.90
CA ASN A 175 -3.36 13.42 -12.14
C ASN A 175 -4.12 12.23 -12.77
N CYS A 176 -5.34 12.46 -13.25
CA CYS A 176 -6.10 11.44 -13.97
C CYS A 176 -5.42 11.03 -15.28
N LEU A 177 -4.83 11.97 -16.03
CA LEU A 177 -4.06 11.65 -17.24
C LEU A 177 -2.84 10.78 -16.92
N VAL A 178 -2.09 11.13 -15.87
CA VAL A 178 -0.93 10.35 -15.42
C VAL A 178 -1.35 8.96 -15.00
N HIS A 179 -2.42 8.84 -14.21
CA HIS A 179 -2.95 7.56 -13.75
C HIS A 179 -3.42 6.67 -14.91
N ASP A 180 -4.13 7.22 -15.90
CA ASP A 180 -4.61 6.47 -17.06
C ASP A 180 -3.45 6.01 -17.95
N GLU A 181 -2.43 6.84 -18.15
CA GLU A 181 -1.22 6.46 -18.87
C GLU A 181 -0.43 5.39 -18.07
N GLY A 182 -0.32 5.55 -16.76
CA GLY A 182 0.32 4.54 -15.89
C GLY A 182 -0.33 3.17 -16.05
N LYS A 183 -1.67 3.08 -15.98
CA LYS A 183 -2.39 1.82 -16.22
C LYS A 183 -2.11 1.22 -17.60
N ARG A 184 -1.94 2.05 -18.63
CA ARG A 184 -1.61 1.60 -20.00
C ARG A 184 -0.18 1.05 -20.10
N LEU A 185 0.75 1.63 -19.36
CA LEU A 185 2.16 1.24 -19.36
C LEU A 185 2.42 -0.01 -18.49
N LEU A 186 1.62 -0.26 -17.46
CA LEU A 186 1.75 -1.42 -16.59
C LEU A 186 1.38 -2.72 -17.33
N ARG A 187 2.41 -3.40 -17.84
CA ARG A 187 2.27 -4.67 -18.57
C ARG A 187 3.51 -5.52 -18.36
N PRO A 188 3.42 -6.85 -18.52
CA PRO A 188 4.59 -7.71 -18.49
C PRO A 188 5.68 -7.25 -19.47
N GLY A 189 6.92 -7.20 -19.00
CA GLY A 189 8.08 -6.70 -19.74
C GLY A 189 8.36 -5.20 -19.59
N ALA A 190 7.47 -4.41 -18.98
CA ALA A 190 7.76 -3.01 -18.68
C ALA A 190 8.77 -2.88 -17.54
N VAL A 191 9.66 -1.91 -17.60
CA VAL A 191 10.63 -1.58 -16.55
C VAL A 191 10.05 -0.49 -15.67
N CYS A 192 10.06 -0.67 -14.34
CA CYS A 192 9.46 0.29 -13.40
C CYS A 192 9.98 1.73 -13.58
N GLY A 193 11.29 1.90 -13.75
CA GLY A 193 11.92 3.21 -13.96
C GLY A 193 11.56 3.87 -15.29
N GLU A 194 11.36 3.07 -16.35
CA GLU A 194 10.90 3.60 -17.64
C GLU A 194 9.45 4.07 -17.57
N VAL A 195 8.59 3.33 -16.84
CA VAL A 195 7.22 3.75 -16.57
C VAL A 195 7.21 5.07 -15.80
N ALA A 196 7.96 5.17 -14.71
CA ALA A 196 8.05 6.40 -13.94
C ALA A 196 8.56 7.59 -14.76
N THR A 197 9.57 7.38 -15.60
CA THR A 197 10.13 8.41 -16.47
C THR A 197 9.10 8.91 -17.48
N ALA A 198 8.34 8.01 -18.11
CA ALA A 198 7.27 8.39 -19.04
C ALA A 198 6.15 9.20 -18.37
N LEU A 199 5.80 8.87 -17.12
CA LEU A 199 4.81 9.63 -16.34
C LEU A 199 5.31 11.01 -15.93
N ASN A 200 6.61 11.16 -15.67
CA ASN A 200 7.23 12.46 -15.41
C ASN A 200 7.08 13.42 -16.59
N GLU A 201 7.12 12.92 -17.83
CA GLU A 201 6.97 13.76 -19.03
C GLU A 201 5.60 14.47 -19.02
N ILE A 202 4.53 13.77 -18.63
CA ILE A 202 3.18 14.37 -18.53
C ILE A 202 3.16 15.48 -17.49
N TYR A 203 3.71 15.23 -16.29
CA TYR A 203 3.78 16.28 -15.26
C TYR A 203 4.65 17.47 -15.68
N ALA A 204 5.74 17.23 -16.40
CA ALA A 204 6.63 18.28 -16.90
C ALA A 204 5.92 19.16 -17.95
N GLU A 205 5.14 18.58 -18.86
CA GLU A 205 4.33 19.29 -19.85
C GLU A 205 3.28 20.24 -19.22
N HIS A 206 2.88 19.94 -18.00
CA HIS A 206 1.89 20.73 -17.24
C HIS A 206 2.50 21.59 -16.12
N ASP A 207 3.84 21.71 -16.05
CA ASP A 207 4.57 22.45 -15.00
C ASP A 207 4.28 21.95 -13.58
N LEU A 208 4.04 20.63 -13.41
CA LEU A 208 3.67 20.01 -12.12
C LEU A 208 4.74 19.07 -11.56
N LEU A 209 5.77 18.69 -12.32
CA LEU A 209 6.76 17.71 -11.89
C LEU A 209 7.49 18.10 -10.59
N GLN A 210 7.71 19.40 -10.37
CA GLN A 210 8.37 19.90 -9.15
C GLN A 210 7.56 19.65 -7.86
N TYR A 211 6.29 19.30 -7.96
CA TYR A 211 5.43 19.01 -6.81
C TYR A 211 5.35 17.51 -6.49
N ARG A 212 5.90 16.66 -7.35
CA ARG A 212 5.98 15.22 -7.08
C ARG A 212 7.03 14.93 -6.01
N THR A 213 6.66 14.23 -4.94
CA THR A 213 7.52 13.95 -3.79
C THR A 213 7.94 12.50 -3.65
N PHE A 214 7.26 11.55 -4.32
CA PHE A 214 7.55 10.11 -4.27
C PHE A 214 7.16 9.43 -5.59
N GLY A 215 7.29 8.09 -5.67
CA GLY A 215 6.97 7.30 -6.86
C GLY A 215 5.49 7.28 -7.22
N TYR A 216 5.16 6.56 -8.28
CA TYR A 216 3.81 6.47 -8.84
C TYR A 216 3.04 5.23 -8.39
N GLY A 217 3.59 4.48 -7.46
CA GLY A 217 2.97 3.27 -6.94
C GLY A 217 3.98 2.24 -6.51
N HIS A 218 3.51 1.20 -5.87
CA HIS A 218 4.34 0.13 -5.31
C HIS A 218 3.55 -1.19 -5.23
N SER A 219 4.24 -2.30 -4.90
CA SER A 219 3.58 -3.59 -4.77
C SER A 219 2.71 -3.69 -3.51
N PHE A 220 1.75 -4.59 -3.58
CA PHE A 220 0.90 -5.03 -2.47
C PHE A 220 0.92 -6.54 -2.32
N GLY A 221 0.67 -7.00 -1.10
CA GLY A 221 0.58 -8.40 -0.76
C GLY A 221 0.47 -8.60 0.74
N VAL A 222 1.24 -9.54 1.29
CA VAL A 222 1.30 -9.84 2.74
C VAL A 222 1.84 -8.64 3.52
N LEU A 223 2.68 -7.83 2.90
CA LEU A 223 3.25 -6.64 3.50
C LEU A 223 2.44 -5.43 3.07
N CYS A 224 2.03 -4.65 4.06
CA CYS A 224 1.33 -3.41 3.88
C CYS A 224 2.31 -2.27 3.64
N HIS A 225 1.79 -1.18 3.18
CA HIS A 225 2.35 0.15 3.00
C HIS A 225 3.50 0.58 3.94
N TYR A 226 3.52 0.17 5.20
CA TYR A 226 4.60 0.51 6.14
C TYR A 226 5.83 -0.37 6.04
N TYR A 227 5.67 -1.64 5.67
CA TYR A 227 6.72 -2.65 5.79
C TYR A 227 7.07 -3.29 4.45
N GLY A 228 6.34 -2.95 3.40
CA GLY A 228 6.30 -3.89 2.34
C GLY A 228 6.19 -3.34 0.97
N ARG A 229 7.06 -2.49 0.68
CA ARG A 229 7.48 -2.36 -0.68
C ARG A 229 8.27 -3.61 -0.97
N GLU A 230 7.58 -4.61 -1.49
CA GLU A 230 8.19 -5.88 -1.84
C GLU A 230 9.39 -5.60 -2.75
N ALA A 231 10.58 -5.99 -2.33
CA ALA A 231 11.87 -5.50 -2.73
C ALA A 231 11.99 -5.13 -4.22
N GLY A 232 12.20 -3.87 -4.50
CA GLY A 232 12.44 -3.36 -5.85
C GLY A 232 11.21 -3.25 -6.75
N LEU A 233 10.00 -3.50 -6.26
CA LEU A 233 8.77 -3.28 -7.03
C LEU A 233 8.10 -1.97 -6.61
N GLU A 234 8.64 -0.89 -7.11
CA GLU A 234 8.17 0.48 -6.93
C GLU A 234 8.27 1.22 -8.27
N LEU A 235 7.27 2.01 -8.62
CA LEU A 235 7.28 2.82 -9.84
C LEU A 235 8.04 4.12 -9.59
N ARG A 236 9.37 4.04 -9.66
CA ARG A 236 10.31 5.13 -9.43
C ARG A 236 11.50 5.01 -10.39
N GLU A 237 12.10 6.10 -10.79
CA GLU A 237 13.10 6.20 -11.86
C GLU A 237 14.38 5.37 -11.62
N ASP A 238 14.70 5.11 -10.36
CA ASP A 238 15.91 4.35 -9.96
C ASP A 238 15.66 2.84 -9.79
N ILE A 239 14.47 2.35 -10.18
CA ILE A 239 14.08 0.95 -10.06
C ILE A 239 14.11 0.27 -11.42
N ASP A 240 14.97 -0.71 -11.57
CA ASP A 240 15.20 -1.48 -12.81
C ASP A 240 14.38 -2.79 -12.89
N THR A 241 13.48 -3.02 -11.93
CA THR A 241 12.62 -4.20 -11.91
C THR A 241 11.76 -4.27 -13.17
N VAL A 242 11.78 -5.42 -13.82
CA VAL A 242 10.93 -5.75 -14.98
C VAL A 242 9.64 -6.37 -14.47
N LEU A 243 8.50 -5.85 -14.89
CA LEU A 243 7.20 -6.37 -14.49
C LEU A 243 6.92 -7.75 -15.11
N GLU A 244 6.44 -8.67 -14.31
CA GLU A 244 6.06 -10.02 -14.70
C GLU A 244 4.55 -10.26 -14.47
N PRO A 245 3.94 -11.26 -15.14
CA PRO A 245 2.58 -11.67 -14.81
C PRO A 245 2.42 -11.99 -13.32
N ASN A 246 1.26 -11.68 -12.76
CA ASN A 246 0.93 -11.87 -11.34
C ASN A 246 1.70 -10.97 -10.34
N MET A 247 2.51 -10.03 -10.79
CA MET A 247 2.91 -8.92 -9.94
C MET A 247 1.71 -7.98 -9.74
N VAL A 248 1.48 -7.58 -8.50
CA VAL A 248 0.39 -6.64 -8.13
C VAL A 248 1.01 -5.31 -7.76
N VAL A 249 0.54 -4.26 -8.39
CA VAL A 249 1.07 -2.89 -8.23
C VAL A 249 -0.09 -1.93 -8.03
N SER A 250 0.02 -1.01 -7.06
CA SER A 250 -0.82 0.18 -7.03
C SER A 250 -0.41 1.13 -8.16
N MET A 251 -1.34 1.97 -8.58
CA MET A 251 -1.10 3.15 -9.41
C MET A 251 -1.73 4.34 -8.69
N GLU A 252 -0.88 5.24 -8.20
CA GLU A 252 -1.25 6.35 -7.33
C GLU A 252 -1.14 7.71 -8.02
#